data_2bd96137aeafd0063ef99682a3e7626e
#
_entry.id   2bd96137aeafd0063ef99682a3e7626e
#
_cell.length_a   1.000
_cell.length_b   1.000
_cell.length_c   1.000
_cell.angle_alpha   90.00
_cell.angle_beta   90.00
_cell.angle_gamma   90.00
#
_symmetry.space_group_name_H-M   'P 1'
#
loop_
_entity.id
_entity.type
_entity.pdbx_description
1 polymer ?
#
loop_
_entity_poly.entity_id
_entity_poly.type
_entity_poly.pdbx_seq_one_letter_code
_entity_poly.pdbx_strand_id
1 'polypeptide(L)'
;MTPLRLRLKKSEFYAVRHGKQTEITKAVTNKRIHYLCFARNTRECNEKQSACRKCFEDARPCDGYMCYPFECAIIRRGRTDKYITRQLTNIFFEERDGKDVFVVRLKPNEDSHATGDD
;
A
#
# COMPACT_ATOMS: atom_id res chain seq x y z
N MET A 1 14.35 -4.88 -5.84
CA MET A 1 13.40 -4.40 -4.81
C MET A 1 12.04 -5.06 -5.00
N THR A 2 11.43 -5.45 -3.91
CA THR A 2 10.12 -6.07 -3.96
C THR A 2 9.04 -5.01 -4.17
N PRO A 3 8.20 -5.14 -5.18
CA PRO A 3 7.12 -4.18 -5.38
C PRO A 3 6.00 -4.37 -4.36
N LEU A 4 5.27 -3.31 -4.10
CA LEU A 4 4.05 -3.38 -3.32
C LEU A 4 2.98 -4.09 -4.16
N ARG A 5 2.30 -5.05 -3.58
CA ARG A 5 1.24 -5.78 -4.29
C ARG A 5 -0.11 -5.37 -3.74
N LEU A 6 -0.96 -4.90 -4.65
CA LEU A 6 -2.31 -4.45 -4.31
C LEU A 6 -3.32 -5.14 -5.20
N ARG A 7 -4.54 -5.26 -4.69
CA ARG A 7 -5.64 -5.86 -5.43
C ARG A 7 -6.83 -4.92 -5.32
N LEU A 8 -7.45 -4.60 -6.44
CA LEU A 8 -8.55 -3.65 -6.51
C LEU A 8 -9.77 -4.28 -7.17
N LYS A 9 -10.93 -3.74 -6.83
CA LYS A 9 -12.16 -4.06 -7.54
C LYS A 9 -12.06 -3.55 -8.97
N LYS A 10 -12.88 -4.12 -9.86
CA LYS A 10 -12.85 -3.77 -11.27
C LYS A 10 -12.97 -2.27 -11.51
N SER A 11 -13.95 -1.61 -10.90
CA SER A 11 -14.18 -0.19 -11.11
C SER A 11 -12.99 0.66 -10.65
N GLU A 12 -12.46 0.33 -9.49
CA GLU A 12 -11.31 1.08 -8.95
C GLU A 12 -10.05 0.81 -9.77
N PHE A 13 -9.87 -0.42 -10.20
CA PHE A 13 -8.74 -0.79 -11.04
C PHE A 13 -8.70 0.07 -12.31
N TYR A 14 -9.83 0.20 -12.99
CA TYR A 14 -9.88 0.98 -14.21
C TYR A 14 -9.76 2.48 -13.95
N ALA A 15 -10.25 2.97 -12.82
CA ALA A 15 -10.06 4.37 -12.46
C ALA A 15 -8.57 4.68 -12.28
N VAL A 16 -7.83 3.78 -11.65
CA VAL A 16 -6.38 3.95 -11.51
C VAL A 16 -5.68 3.83 -12.86
N ARG A 17 -6.07 2.84 -13.66
CA ARG A 17 -5.46 2.60 -14.95
C ARG A 17 -5.59 3.82 -15.87
N HIS A 18 -6.73 4.46 -15.86
CA HIS A 18 -6.99 5.61 -16.73
C HIS A 18 -6.57 6.95 -16.11
N GLY A 19 -5.89 6.92 -14.99
CA GLY A 19 -5.38 8.13 -14.37
C GLY A 19 -6.41 8.97 -13.65
N LYS A 20 -7.62 8.46 -13.48
CA LYS A 20 -8.69 9.19 -12.78
C LYS A 20 -8.55 9.09 -11.27
N GLN A 21 -7.82 8.11 -10.78
CA GLN A 21 -7.58 7.91 -9.37
C GLN A 21 -6.10 7.75 -9.13
N THR A 22 -5.55 8.56 -8.25
CA THR A 22 -4.10 8.56 -7.94
C THR A 22 -3.80 8.15 -6.52
N GLU A 23 -4.82 7.85 -5.73
CA GLU A 23 -4.66 7.34 -4.37
C GLU A 23 -5.44 6.06 -4.21
N ILE A 24 -4.84 5.11 -3.51
CA ILE A 24 -5.51 3.87 -3.13
C ILE A 24 -5.53 3.81 -1.63
N THR A 25 -6.71 3.62 -1.05
CA THR A 25 -6.85 3.50 0.40
C THR A 25 -7.16 2.06 0.76
N LYS A 26 -6.55 1.59 1.84
CA LYS A 26 -6.78 0.26 2.37
C LYS A 26 -6.96 0.35 3.87
N ALA A 27 -7.91 -0.39 4.40
CA ALA A 27 -8.14 -0.42 5.84
C ALA A 27 -6.89 -0.86 6.58
N VAL A 28 -6.66 -0.29 7.76
CA VAL A 28 -5.56 -0.70 8.61
C VAL A 28 -5.94 -2.03 9.24
N THR A 29 -5.16 -3.06 8.92
CA THR A 29 -5.34 -4.41 9.47
C THR A 29 -4.00 -4.91 9.98
N ASN A 30 -4.04 -5.92 10.84
CA ASN A 30 -2.82 -6.51 11.39
C ASN A 30 -1.85 -6.93 10.28
N LYS A 31 -2.37 -7.60 9.26
CA LYS A 31 -1.54 -8.08 8.17
C LYS A 31 -0.91 -6.93 7.40
N ARG A 32 -1.68 -5.87 7.15
CA ARG A 32 -1.16 -4.72 6.41
C ARG A 32 -0.15 -3.93 7.21
N ILE A 33 -0.39 -3.78 8.52
CA ILE A 33 0.58 -3.12 9.39
C ILE A 33 1.93 -3.83 9.29
N HIS A 34 1.92 -5.14 9.43
CA HIS A 34 3.15 -5.91 9.37
C HIS A 34 3.77 -5.88 7.96
N TYR A 35 2.96 -6.06 6.94
CA TYR A 35 3.43 -6.09 5.55
C TYR A 35 4.07 -4.77 5.14
N LEU A 36 3.50 -3.66 5.58
CA LEU A 36 3.98 -2.33 5.17
C LEU A 36 5.04 -1.76 6.12
N CYS A 37 5.35 -2.45 7.21
CA CYS A 37 6.28 -1.93 8.21
C CYS A 37 7.71 -1.93 7.70
N PHE A 38 8.35 -0.78 7.74
CA PHE A 38 9.76 -0.64 7.36
C PHE A 38 10.67 -1.50 8.21
N ALA A 39 10.34 -1.61 9.51
CA ALA A 39 11.21 -2.27 10.47
C ALA A 39 10.92 -3.76 10.67
N ARG A 40 9.99 -4.34 9.92
CA ARG A 40 9.50 -5.71 10.20
C ARG A 40 10.57 -6.79 10.23
N ASN A 41 11.65 -6.61 9.46
CA ASN A 41 12.73 -7.56 9.37
C ASN A 41 14.02 -7.03 9.98
N THR A 42 13.95 -5.94 10.74
CA THR A 42 15.13 -5.38 11.36
C THR A 42 15.36 -6.01 12.72
N ARG A 43 16.60 -5.93 13.16
CA ARG A 43 16.95 -6.39 14.48
C ARG A 43 16.18 -5.64 15.56
N GLU A 44 16.02 -4.32 15.38
CA GLU A 44 15.28 -3.50 16.33
C GLU A 44 13.85 -3.99 16.52
N CYS A 45 13.19 -4.33 15.43
CA CYS A 45 11.83 -4.85 15.49
C CYS A 45 11.78 -6.16 16.24
N ASN A 46 12.75 -7.04 15.97
CA ASN A 46 12.81 -8.33 16.63
C ASN A 46 13.10 -8.20 18.13
N GLU A 47 13.93 -7.24 18.50
CA GLU A 47 14.24 -6.99 19.89
C GLU A 47 13.06 -6.36 20.65
N LYS A 48 12.20 -5.66 19.92
CA LYS A 48 11.02 -4.99 20.48
C LYS A 48 9.76 -5.79 20.19
N GLN A 49 9.82 -7.09 20.40
CA GLN A 49 8.67 -7.95 20.10
C GLN A 49 7.37 -7.47 20.73
N SER A 50 7.44 -6.86 21.91
CA SER A 50 6.23 -6.35 22.56
C SER A 50 5.56 -5.25 21.75
N ALA A 51 6.33 -4.38 21.11
CA ALA A 51 5.78 -3.33 20.27
C ALA A 51 5.16 -3.92 19.01
N CYS A 52 5.82 -4.89 18.40
CA CYS A 52 5.28 -5.59 17.24
C CYS A 52 4.02 -6.36 17.59
N ARG A 53 4.00 -6.97 18.76
CA ARG A 53 2.80 -7.67 19.25
C ARG A 53 1.64 -6.71 19.39
N LYS A 54 1.89 -5.52 19.92
CA LYS A 54 0.85 -4.51 20.07
C LYS A 54 0.30 -4.06 18.73
N CYS A 55 1.17 -3.83 17.75
CA CYS A 55 0.73 -3.54 16.39
C CYS A 55 -0.18 -4.63 15.86
N PHE A 56 0.19 -5.87 16.10
CA PHE A 56 -0.55 -7.01 15.59
C PHE A 56 -1.88 -7.20 16.31
N GLU A 57 -1.88 -7.09 17.64
CA GLU A 57 -3.10 -7.33 18.43
C GLU A 57 -4.09 -6.19 18.34
N ASP A 58 -3.59 -4.96 18.38
CA ASP A 58 -4.45 -3.78 18.41
C ASP A 58 -4.82 -3.26 17.03
N ALA A 59 -4.22 -3.83 15.98
CA ALA A 59 -4.38 -3.35 14.61
C ALA A 59 -4.08 -1.85 14.51
N ARG A 60 -3.03 -1.41 15.18
CA ARG A 60 -2.59 -0.01 15.18
C ARG A 60 -1.08 0.06 15.01
N PRO A 61 -0.61 0.99 14.15
CA PRO A 61 0.84 1.18 14.04
C PRO A 61 1.43 1.63 15.37
N CYS A 62 2.62 1.15 15.68
CA CYS A 62 3.32 1.55 16.89
C CYS A 62 3.90 2.95 16.73
N ASP A 63 4.35 3.53 17.85
CA ASP A 63 5.05 4.80 17.81
C ASP A 63 6.31 4.65 16.97
N GLY A 64 6.54 5.62 16.10
CA GLY A 64 7.68 5.55 15.20
C GLY A 64 7.48 4.62 14.01
N TYR A 65 6.26 4.14 13.79
CA TYR A 65 5.96 3.31 12.64
C TYR A 65 6.24 4.05 11.34
N MET A 66 6.93 3.39 10.43
CA MET A 66 7.17 3.93 9.10
C MET A 66 6.82 2.87 8.07
N CYS A 67 6.14 3.30 7.02
CA CYS A 67 5.86 2.41 5.91
C CYS A 67 7.13 2.18 5.11
N TYR A 68 7.30 0.94 4.62
CA TYR A 68 8.41 0.61 3.75
C TYR A 68 8.35 1.49 2.50
N PRO A 69 9.47 2.07 2.05
CA PRO A 69 9.47 2.98 0.91
C PRO A 69 9.46 2.22 -0.42
N PHE A 70 8.35 1.58 -0.71
CA PHE A 70 8.19 0.92 -2.01
C PHE A 70 8.30 1.94 -3.12
N GLU A 71 9.01 1.60 -4.20
CA GLU A 71 9.13 2.48 -5.35
C GLU A 71 8.00 2.30 -6.34
N CYS A 72 7.47 1.09 -6.44
CA CYS A 72 6.41 0.80 -7.38
C CYS A 72 5.42 -0.19 -6.78
N ALA A 73 4.26 -0.26 -7.42
CA ALA A 73 3.22 -1.20 -7.05
C ALA A 73 2.78 -1.99 -8.27
N ILE A 74 2.50 -3.26 -8.05
CA ILE A 74 1.80 -4.10 -9.01
C ILE A 74 0.36 -4.14 -8.53
N ILE A 75 -0.53 -3.61 -9.34
CA ILE A 75 -1.94 -3.45 -9.00
C ILE A 75 -2.74 -4.41 -9.87
N ARG A 76 -3.40 -5.35 -9.22
CA ARG A 76 -4.11 -6.43 -9.91
C ARG A 76 -5.61 -6.21 -9.82
N ARG A 77 -6.31 -6.53 -10.90
CA ARG A 77 -7.78 -6.48 -10.91
C ARG A 77 -8.32 -7.77 -10.29
N GLY A 78 -8.74 -7.68 -9.02
CA GLY A 78 -9.30 -8.82 -8.32
C GLY A 78 -8.40 -10.03 -8.39
N ARG A 79 -8.96 -11.17 -8.76
CA ARG A 79 -8.23 -12.43 -8.88
C ARG A 79 -7.91 -12.76 -10.35
N THR A 80 -7.98 -11.78 -11.23
CA THR A 80 -7.67 -11.98 -12.64
C THR A 80 -6.18 -11.81 -12.89
N ASP A 81 -5.74 -12.12 -14.09
CA ASP A 81 -4.36 -11.93 -14.49
C ASP A 81 -4.09 -10.50 -14.97
N LYS A 82 -5.11 -9.68 -15.02
CA LYS A 82 -4.91 -8.28 -15.44
C LYS A 82 -4.26 -7.49 -14.33
N TYR A 83 -3.20 -6.80 -14.66
CA TYR A 83 -2.50 -5.95 -13.71
C TYR A 83 -1.87 -4.76 -14.41
N ILE A 84 -1.54 -3.77 -13.62
CA ILE A 84 -0.77 -2.60 -14.07
C ILE A 84 0.33 -2.34 -13.06
N THR A 85 1.36 -1.65 -13.50
CA THR A 85 2.46 -1.24 -12.62
C THR A 85 2.46 0.28 -12.55
N ARG A 86 2.63 0.83 -11.35
CA ARG A 86 2.70 2.28 -11.14
C ARG A 86 3.80 2.59 -10.14
N GLN A 87 4.46 3.72 -10.36
CA GLN A 87 5.42 4.21 -9.40
C GLN A 87 4.67 4.90 -8.27
N LEU A 88 5.26 4.87 -7.09
CA LEU A 88 4.67 5.44 -5.89
C LEU A 88 5.34 6.75 -5.52
N THR A 89 4.55 7.69 -5.00
CA THR A 89 5.08 8.88 -4.37
C THR A 89 5.39 8.58 -2.92
N ASN A 90 4.42 8.03 -2.20
CA ASN A 90 4.61 7.68 -0.79
C ASN A 90 3.46 6.79 -0.31
N ILE A 91 3.67 6.21 0.86
CA ILE A 91 2.65 5.46 1.57
C ILE A 91 2.62 6.00 2.99
N PHE A 92 1.44 6.28 3.49
CA PHE A 92 1.27 6.75 4.86
C PHE A 92 -0.06 6.27 5.39
N PHE A 93 -0.30 6.48 6.68
CA PHE A 93 -1.62 6.17 7.22
C PHE A 93 -2.21 7.42 7.84
N GLU A 94 -3.53 7.48 7.82
CA GLU A 94 -4.26 8.61 8.38
C GLU A 94 -5.67 8.17 8.75
N GLU A 95 -6.35 9.02 9.49
CA GLU A 95 -7.76 8.80 9.80
C GLU A 95 -8.62 9.53 8.77
N ARG A 96 -9.55 8.79 8.17
CA ARG A 96 -10.54 9.34 7.25
C ARG A 96 -11.92 8.88 7.67
N ASP A 97 -12.82 9.82 7.87
CA ASP A 97 -14.20 9.51 8.26
C ASP A 97 -14.26 8.61 9.49
N GLY A 98 -13.38 8.88 10.45
CA GLY A 98 -13.34 8.13 11.70
C GLY A 98 -12.70 6.75 11.59
N LYS A 99 -12.06 6.43 10.47
CA LYS A 99 -11.41 5.13 10.26
C LYS A 99 -9.95 5.32 9.90
N ASP A 100 -9.12 4.44 10.44
CA ASP A 100 -7.70 4.43 10.09
C ASP A 100 -7.52 3.70 8.76
N VAL A 101 -6.84 4.35 7.82
CA VAL A 101 -6.57 3.77 6.51
C VAL A 101 -5.12 3.99 6.13
N PHE A 102 -4.59 3.07 5.34
CA PHE A 102 -3.33 3.27 4.64
C PHE A 102 -3.64 3.93 3.31
N VAL A 103 -2.86 4.96 2.98
CA VAL A 103 -2.99 5.69 1.73
C VAL A 103 -1.76 5.41 0.89
N VAL A 104 -1.97 4.85 -0.29
CA VAL A 104 -0.91 4.63 -1.26
C VAL A 104 -1.07 5.69 -2.34
N ARG A 105 -0.13 6.63 -2.40
CA ARG A 105 -0.19 7.71 -3.37
C ARG A 105 0.68 7.38 -4.57
N LEU A 106 0.05 7.38 -5.73
CA LEU A 106 0.70 7.02 -6.98
C LEU A 106 1.24 8.25 -7.66
N LYS A 107 2.35 8.11 -8.38
CA LYS A 107 2.85 9.18 -9.22
C LYS A 107 1.92 9.37 -10.42
N PRO A 108 1.79 10.60 -10.93
CA PRO A 108 1.04 10.81 -12.16
C PRO A 108 1.55 9.89 -13.25
N ASN A 109 0.63 9.35 -14.02
CA ASN A 109 0.98 8.42 -15.09
C ASN A 109 1.41 9.21 -16.32
N GLU A 110 2.69 9.55 -16.38
CA GLU A 110 3.26 10.26 -17.52
C GLU A 110 3.43 9.34 -18.70
N ASP A 111 3.45 8.04 -18.43
CA ASP A 111 3.64 7.03 -19.47
C ASP A 111 2.32 6.43 -19.90
N SER A 112 1.26 7.22 -19.82
CA SER A 112 -0.06 6.73 -20.21
C SER A 112 -0.05 6.17 -21.63
N HIS A 113 0.80 6.68 -22.47
CA HIS A 113 0.97 6.18 -23.81
C HIS A 113 1.43 4.71 -23.81
N ALA A 114 2.17 4.32 -22.82
CA ALA A 114 2.66 2.95 -22.74
C ALA A 114 1.54 1.98 -22.42
N THR A 115 0.40 2.48 -22.07
CA THR A 115 -0.73 1.64 -21.77
C THR A 115 -1.68 1.51 -22.94
N GLY A 116 -1.20 1.80 -24.11
CA GLY A 116 -1.97 1.60 -25.30
C GLY A 116 -2.51 0.18 -25.44
N ASP A 117 -2.14 -0.65 -24.52
CA ASP A 117 -2.64 -2.00 -24.36
C ASP A 117 -4.13 -2.03 -24.00
N ASP A 118 -4.72 -0.91 -23.90
CA ASP A 118 -6.15 -0.86 -23.66
C ASP A 118 -6.96 -1.26 -24.90
#